data_1d70e5a1257b85acb028927c2eed4be5
#
_entry.id   1d70e5a1257b85acb028927c2eed4be5
#
_cell.length_a   1.000
_cell.length_b   1.000
_cell.length_c   1.000
_cell.angle_alpha   90.00
_cell.angle_beta   90.00
_cell.angle_gamma   90.00
#
_symmetry.space_group_name_H-M   'P 1'
#
loop_
_entity.id
_entity.type
_entity.pdbx_description
1 polymer ?
#
loop_
_entity_poly.entity_id
_entity_poly.type
_entity_poly.pdbx_seq_one_letter_code
_entity_poly.pdbx_strand_id
1 'polypeptide(L)'
;MINDEVEILLIEDNPNDAELTIRVLKKNNLSNKIVHIKDGVEALNFIFCEGIYKERNILNKPKLILLDLKMPKISGIEILEKLKSENSTRQIPIVVLTSSKEDPDVRTCYKLGVNSYIVKPVDFESFQHVVANLGFYWMLVNHT
;
A
#
# COMPACT_ATOMS: atom_id res chain seq x y z
N MET A 1 -2.29 -2.70 -26.46
CA MET A 1 -2.19 -3.42 -25.18
C MET A 1 -2.25 -2.43 -24.02
N ILE A 2 -3.12 -2.70 -23.07
CA ILE A 2 -3.24 -1.82 -21.90
C ILE A 2 -2.21 -2.28 -20.87
N ASN A 3 -1.35 -1.35 -20.47
CA ASN A 3 -0.40 -1.62 -19.39
C ASN A 3 -1.05 -1.21 -18.07
N ASP A 4 -1.46 -2.19 -17.28
CA ASP A 4 -2.08 -1.97 -15.97
C ASP A 4 -1.15 -2.29 -14.80
N GLU A 5 0.17 -2.24 -15.04
CA GLU A 5 1.15 -2.41 -13.98
C GLU A 5 0.97 -1.39 -12.86
N VAL A 6 1.16 -1.84 -11.65
CA VAL A 6 1.08 -0.99 -10.46
C VAL A 6 2.34 -1.21 -9.63
N GLU A 7 3.05 -0.15 -9.33
CA GLU A 7 4.21 -0.26 -8.45
C GLU A 7 3.78 -0.08 -7.00
N ILE A 8 3.03 0.98 -6.71
CA ILE A 8 2.55 1.25 -5.35
C ILE A 8 1.04 1.37 -5.37
N LEU A 9 0.39 0.60 -4.52
CA LEU A 9 -1.03 0.75 -4.26
C LEU A 9 -1.19 1.44 -2.91
N LEU A 10 -1.79 2.63 -2.92
CA LEU A 10 -2.07 3.38 -1.70
C LEU A 10 -3.53 3.23 -1.34
N ILE A 11 -3.80 2.64 -0.18
CA ILE A 11 -5.16 2.45 0.33
C ILE A 11 -5.34 3.42 1.48
N GLU A 12 -6.04 4.54 1.23
CA GLU A 12 -6.16 5.64 2.17
C GLU A 12 -7.46 6.39 1.91
N ASP A 13 -8.32 6.47 2.91
CA ASP A 13 -9.63 7.13 2.75
C ASP A 13 -9.58 8.64 2.96
N ASN A 14 -8.58 9.16 3.66
CA ASN A 14 -8.45 10.60 3.88
C ASN A 14 -7.79 11.26 2.68
N PRO A 15 -8.50 12.14 1.95
CA PRO A 15 -7.94 12.71 0.72
C PRO A 15 -6.72 13.60 0.96
N ASN A 16 -6.65 14.27 2.11
CA ASN A 16 -5.48 15.10 2.41
C ASN A 16 -4.25 14.25 2.68
N ASP A 17 -4.40 13.19 3.46
CA ASP A 17 -3.29 12.28 3.73
C ASP A 17 -2.83 11.58 2.45
N ALA A 18 -3.76 11.18 1.60
CA ALA A 18 -3.43 10.56 0.33
C ALA A 18 -2.66 11.51 -0.57
N GLU A 19 -3.12 12.76 -0.67
CA GLU A 19 -2.45 13.75 -1.50
C GLU A 19 -1.02 14.02 -1.02
N LEU A 20 -0.83 14.15 0.28
CA LEU A 20 0.51 14.36 0.84
C LEU A 20 1.43 13.19 0.53
N THR A 21 0.93 11.98 0.71
CA THR A 21 1.73 10.79 0.44
C THR A 21 2.13 10.71 -1.03
N ILE A 22 1.18 10.90 -1.93
CA ILE A 22 1.44 10.84 -3.36
C ILE A 22 2.43 11.93 -3.78
N ARG A 23 2.28 13.14 -3.23
CA ARG A 23 3.16 14.25 -3.54
C ARG A 23 4.62 13.95 -3.14
N VAL A 24 4.81 13.36 -1.95
CA VAL A 24 6.14 12.97 -1.50
C VAL A 24 6.76 11.95 -2.44
N LEU A 25 5.99 10.95 -2.84
CA LEU A 25 6.49 9.90 -3.72
C LEU A 25 6.87 10.47 -5.10
N LYS A 26 5.99 11.26 -5.68
CA LYS A 26 6.24 11.83 -7.02
C LYS A 26 7.37 12.85 -7.03
N LYS A 27 7.43 13.69 -6.01
CA LYS A 27 8.45 14.73 -5.93
C LYS A 27 9.86 14.13 -5.89
N ASN A 28 9.99 12.94 -5.32
CA ASN A 28 11.27 12.29 -5.15
C ASN A 28 11.50 11.16 -6.15
N ASN A 29 10.68 11.08 -7.17
CA ASN A 29 10.80 10.10 -8.25
C ASN A 29 10.85 8.66 -7.76
N LEU A 30 10.09 8.37 -6.69
CA LEU A 30 10.11 7.03 -6.09
C LEU A 30 9.20 6.05 -6.82
N SER A 31 8.19 6.55 -7.51
CA SER A 31 7.33 5.71 -8.34
C SER A 31 6.54 6.58 -9.30
N ASN A 32 6.38 6.13 -10.54
CA ASN A 32 5.51 6.80 -11.50
C ASN A 32 4.22 6.02 -11.76
N LYS A 33 4.02 4.91 -11.07
CA LYS A 33 2.83 4.06 -11.24
C LYS A 33 2.15 3.84 -9.90
N ILE A 34 1.57 4.91 -9.37
CA ILE A 34 0.88 4.90 -8.09
C ILE A 34 -0.62 4.85 -8.37
N VAL A 35 -1.30 3.88 -7.76
CA VAL A 35 -2.75 3.82 -7.79
C VAL A 35 -3.24 4.12 -6.38
N HIS A 36 -4.17 5.06 -6.26
CA HIS A 36 -4.79 5.40 -4.99
C HIS A 36 -6.23 4.94 -4.97
N ILE A 37 -6.59 4.18 -3.96
CA ILE A 37 -7.96 3.72 -3.75
C ILE A 37 -8.35 4.08 -2.32
N LYS A 38 -9.51 4.72 -2.17
CA LYS A 38 -9.94 5.28 -0.89
C LYS A 38 -10.88 4.37 -0.10
N ASP A 39 -11.27 3.24 -0.65
CA ASP A 39 -12.24 2.33 -0.04
C ASP A 39 -11.63 0.94 0.05
N GLY A 40 -11.72 0.33 1.24
CA GLY A 40 -11.10 -0.98 1.46
C GLY A 40 -11.71 -2.09 0.63
N VAL A 41 -13.02 -2.06 0.45
CA VAL A 41 -13.69 -3.07 -0.38
C VAL A 41 -13.24 -2.93 -1.83
N GLU A 42 -13.20 -1.69 -2.34
CA GLU A 42 -12.73 -1.44 -3.69
C GLU A 42 -11.27 -1.86 -3.85
N ALA A 43 -10.44 -1.63 -2.82
CA ALA A 43 -9.05 -2.03 -2.87
C ALA A 43 -8.90 -3.55 -3.02
N LEU A 44 -9.68 -4.33 -2.29
CA LEU A 44 -9.67 -5.77 -2.43
C LEU A 44 -10.14 -6.20 -3.82
N ASN A 45 -11.19 -5.55 -4.34
CA ASN A 45 -11.64 -5.83 -5.70
C ASN A 45 -10.55 -5.54 -6.72
N PHE A 46 -9.81 -4.45 -6.51
CA PHE A 46 -8.69 -4.10 -7.39
C PHE A 46 -7.61 -5.18 -7.37
N ILE A 47 -7.20 -5.60 -6.17
CA ILE A 47 -6.12 -6.58 -6.01
C ILE A 47 -6.51 -7.93 -6.59
N PHE A 48 -7.75 -8.36 -6.36
CA PHE A 48 -8.22 -9.68 -6.79
C PHE A 48 -8.95 -9.65 -8.13
N CYS A 49 -8.95 -8.50 -8.82
CA CYS A 49 -9.55 -8.33 -10.15
C CYS A 49 -11.01 -8.74 -10.18
N GLU A 50 -11.77 -8.18 -9.24
CA GLU A 50 -13.19 -8.44 -9.10
C GLU A 50 -14.00 -7.16 -9.35
N GLY A 51 -15.31 -7.28 -9.51
CA GLY A 51 -16.19 -6.13 -9.71
C GLY A 51 -15.80 -5.32 -10.91
N ILE A 52 -15.63 -4.01 -10.72
CA ILE A 52 -15.30 -3.10 -11.82
C ILE A 52 -13.87 -3.34 -12.33
N TYR A 53 -13.07 -4.11 -11.62
CA TYR A 53 -11.67 -4.39 -11.99
C TYR A 53 -11.48 -5.76 -12.63
N LYS A 54 -12.56 -6.41 -13.03
CA LYS A 54 -12.48 -7.78 -13.56
C LYS A 54 -11.64 -7.92 -14.83
N GLU A 55 -11.44 -6.80 -15.55
CA GLU A 55 -10.64 -6.83 -16.78
C GLU A 55 -9.14 -6.70 -16.52
N ARG A 56 -8.73 -6.43 -15.27
CA ARG A 56 -7.31 -6.36 -14.96
C ARG A 56 -6.67 -7.74 -15.01
N ASN A 57 -5.38 -7.76 -15.36
CA ASN A 57 -4.61 -8.99 -15.32
C ASN A 57 -4.27 -9.33 -13.86
N ILE A 58 -4.74 -10.48 -13.38
CA ILE A 58 -4.55 -10.89 -11.99
C ILE A 58 -3.06 -11.07 -11.64
N LEU A 59 -2.20 -11.21 -12.64
CA LEU A 59 -0.75 -11.33 -12.42
C LEU A 59 -0.09 -9.97 -12.16
N ASN A 60 -0.79 -8.86 -12.42
CA ASN A 60 -0.25 -7.52 -12.18
C ASN A 60 -0.51 -7.09 -10.74
N LYS A 61 0.16 -7.76 -9.80
CA LYS A 61 0.05 -7.39 -8.39
C LYS A 61 0.91 -6.16 -8.09
N PRO A 62 0.49 -5.33 -7.13
CA PRO A 62 1.34 -4.22 -6.69
C PRO A 62 2.67 -4.74 -6.16
N LYS A 63 3.72 -3.96 -6.33
CA LYS A 63 5.02 -4.28 -5.76
C LYS A 63 5.11 -3.87 -4.29
N LEU A 64 4.27 -2.92 -3.87
CA LEU A 64 4.21 -2.45 -2.51
C LEU A 64 2.81 -1.93 -2.23
N ILE A 65 2.28 -2.24 -1.05
CA ILE A 65 0.99 -1.71 -0.60
C ILE A 65 1.23 -0.81 0.61
N LEU A 66 0.75 0.43 0.53
CA LEU A 66 0.70 1.35 1.66
C LEU A 66 -0.74 1.33 2.15
N LEU A 67 -0.93 0.94 3.40
CA LEU A 67 -2.25 0.62 3.93
C LEU A 67 -2.57 1.42 5.17
N ASP A 68 -3.58 2.30 5.08
CA ASP A 68 -4.10 3.01 6.24
C ASP A 68 -4.88 2.03 7.12
N LEU A 69 -4.63 2.05 8.42
CA LEU A 69 -5.30 1.14 9.34
C LEU A 69 -6.72 1.53 9.65
N LYS A 70 -7.03 2.83 9.69
CA LYS A 70 -8.33 3.29 10.17
C LYS A 70 -9.18 3.82 9.02
N MET A 71 -10.01 2.94 8.50
CA MET A 71 -10.92 3.26 7.41
C MET A 71 -12.33 2.78 7.74
N PRO A 72 -13.36 3.44 7.21
CA PRO A 72 -14.74 2.99 7.40
C PRO A 72 -15.01 1.69 6.66
N LYS A 73 -16.09 1.03 6.99
CA LYS A 73 -16.57 -0.23 6.41
C LYS A 73 -15.65 -1.41 6.71
N ILE A 74 -14.49 -1.46 6.07
CA ILE A 74 -13.52 -2.53 6.30
C ILE A 74 -12.20 -1.89 6.75
N SER A 75 -11.69 -2.35 7.89
CA SER A 75 -10.48 -1.78 8.48
C SER A 75 -9.22 -2.27 7.76
N GLY A 76 -8.10 -1.56 7.99
CA GLY A 76 -6.83 -2.00 7.45
C GLY A 76 -6.42 -3.38 7.94
N ILE A 77 -6.76 -3.72 9.20
CA ILE A 77 -6.44 -5.04 9.73
C ILE A 77 -7.19 -6.13 8.97
N GLU A 78 -8.47 -5.90 8.68
CA GLU A 78 -9.26 -6.87 7.91
C GLU A 78 -8.69 -7.07 6.51
N ILE A 79 -8.24 -5.99 5.88
CA ILE A 79 -7.59 -6.07 4.57
C ILE A 79 -6.30 -6.88 4.68
N LEU A 80 -5.50 -6.59 5.70
CA LEU A 80 -4.23 -7.27 5.92
C LEU A 80 -4.44 -8.77 6.14
N GLU A 81 -5.45 -9.14 6.95
CA GLU A 81 -5.78 -10.53 7.17
C GLU A 81 -6.12 -11.25 5.86
N LYS A 82 -6.92 -10.61 5.04
CA LYS A 82 -7.31 -11.18 3.74
C LYS A 82 -6.10 -11.37 2.84
N LEU A 83 -5.24 -10.36 2.74
CA LEU A 83 -4.06 -10.43 1.87
C LEU A 83 -3.08 -11.51 2.35
N LYS A 84 -2.92 -11.65 3.66
CA LYS A 84 -1.98 -12.64 4.19
C LYS A 84 -2.54 -14.06 4.15
N SER A 85 -3.86 -14.21 4.06
CA SER A 85 -4.49 -15.53 3.98
C SER A 85 -4.47 -16.15 2.59
N GLU A 86 -4.21 -15.35 1.54
CA GLU A 86 -4.23 -15.83 0.16
C GLU A 86 -2.82 -16.05 -0.38
N ASN A 87 -2.60 -17.17 -1.04
CA ASN A 87 -1.30 -17.50 -1.61
C ASN A 87 -0.84 -16.46 -2.64
N SER A 88 -1.79 -15.89 -3.39
CA SER A 88 -1.46 -14.95 -4.46
C SER A 88 -1.01 -13.58 -3.96
N THR A 89 -1.28 -13.24 -2.70
CA THR A 89 -1.01 -11.90 -2.17
C THR A 89 -0.16 -11.86 -0.91
N ARG A 90 0.00 -12.98 -0.22
CA ARG A 90 0.65 -12.96 1.10
C ARG A 90 2.11 -12.51 1.08
N GLN A 91 2.77 -12.54 -0.06
CA GLN A 91 4.17 -12.11 -0.16
C GLN A 91 4.32 -10.67 -0.64
N ILE A 92 3.24 -9.99 -0.98
CA ILE A 92 3.33 -8.59 -1.35
C ILE A 92 3.74 -7.79 -0.12
N PRO A 93 4.81 -6.99 -0.20
CA PRO A 93 5.21 -6.17 0.94
C PRO A 93 4.13 -5.16 1.30
N ILE A 94 3.84 -5.04 2.58
CA ILE A 94 2.81 -4.13 3.08
C ILE A 94 3.42 -3.25 4.17
N VAL A 95 3.25 -1.95 4.02
CA VAL A 95 3.64 -0.96 5.03
C VAL A 95 2.36 -0.28 5.50
N VAL A 96 2.09 -0.37 6.81
CA VAL A 96 0.88 0.26 7.34
C VAL A 96 1.16 1.72 7.66
N LEU A 97 0.15 2.55 7.45
CA LEU A 97 0.18 3.97 7.78
C LEU A 97 -0.66 4.17 9.03
N THR A 98 -0.09 4.81 10.04
CA THR A 98 -0.76 4.96 11.33
C THR A 98 -0.57 6.38 11.86
N SER A 99 -1.52 6.84 12.69
CA SER A 99 -1.40 8.15 13.32
C SER A 99 -0.44 8.13 14.52
N SER A 100 -0.09 6.95 15.03
CA SER A 100 0.80 6.84 16.18
C SER A 100 1.47 5.47 16.21
N LYS A 101 2.77 5.44 16.52
CA LYS A 101 3.50 4.19 16.70
C LYS A 101 3.00 3.39 17.90
N GLU A 102 2.25 4.04 18.79
CA GLU A 102 1.71 3.41 19.99
C GLU A 102 0.31 2.85 19.78
N ASP A 103 -0.22 2.97 18.55
CA ASP A 103 -1.52 2.41 18.22
C ASP A 103 -1.44 0.88 18.44
N PRO A 104 -2.34 0.31 19.27
CA PRO A 104 -2.31 -1.13 19.52
C PRO A 104 -2.49 -1.98 18.26
N ASP A 105 -3.10 -1.43 17.22
CA ASP A 105 -3.28 -2.14 15.96
C ASP A 105 -1.95 -2.37 15.24
N VAL A 106 -0.92 -1.57 15.50
CA VAL A 106 0.41 -1.79 14.91
C VAL A 106 0.98 -3.14 15.34
N ARG A 107 0.84 -3.48 16.62
CA ARG A 107 1.30 -4.77 17.13
C ARG A 107 0.57 -5.93 16.45
N THR A 108 -0.74 -5.79 16.29
CA THR A 108 -1.55 -6.79 15.58
C THR A 108 -1.06 -6.96 14.15
N CYS A 109 -0.74 -5.86 13.48
CA CYS A 109 -0.22 -5.91 12.11
C CYS A 109 1.08 -6.68 12.00
N TYR A 110 2.00 -6.48 12.96
CA TYR A 110 3.25 -7.24 12.96
C TYR A 110 3.00 -8.74 13.17
N LYS A 111 2.04 -9.09 14.00
CA LYS A 111 1.68 -10.50 14.19
C LYS A 111 1.13 -11.11 12.92
N LEU A 112 0.47 -10.30 12.09
CA LEU A 112 -0.09 -10.75 10.81
C LEU A 112 0.94 -10.75 9.69
N GLY A 113 2.16 -10.28 9.96
CA GLY A 113 3.24 -10.35 8.98
C GLY A 113 3.46 -9.09 8.17
N VAL A 114 3.04 -7.92 8.67
CA VAL A 114 3.33 -6.67 7.99
C VAL A 114 4.83 -6.39 8.07
N ASN A 115 5.36 -5.74 7.02
CA ASN A 115 6.79 -5.51 6.92
C ASN A 115 7.26 -4.32 7.75
N SER A 116 6.47 -3.25 7.82
CA SER A 116 6.83 -2.07 8.59
C SER A 116 5.63 -1.16 8.74
N TYR A 117 5.84 -0.03 9.42
CA TYR A 117 4.83 1.01 9.55
C TYR A 117 5.47 2.37 9.35
N ILE A 118 4.65 3.36 8.98
CA ILE A 118 5.05 4.76 8.91
C ILE A 118 4.01 5.56 9.67
N VAL A 119 4.48 6.44 10.56
CA VAL A 119 3.59 7.36 11.27
C VAL A 119 3.26 8.54 10.35
N LYS A 120 1.98 8.83 10.18
CA LYS A 120 1.56 9.94 9.33
C LYS A 120 1.94 11.29 9.95
N PRO A 121 2.26 12.29 9.15
CA PRO A 121 2.24 12.29 7.68
C PRO A 121 3.46 11.57 7.10
N VAL A 122 3.28 10.97 5.92
CA VAL A 122 4.38 10.27 5.25
C VAL A 122 5.34 11.32 4.72
N ASP A 123 6.63 11.20 5.08
CA ASP A 123 7.68 12.04 4.54
C ASP A 123 8.71 11.19 3.80
N PHE A 124 9.58 11.86 3.05
CA PHE A 124 10.55 11.17 2.21
C PHE A 124 11.51 10.30 3.02
N GLU A 125 12.04 10.83 4.12
CA GLU A 125 13.01 10.10 4.92
C GLU A 125 12.42 8.82 5.49
N SER A 126 11.21 8.91 6.06
CA SER A 126 10.54 7.74 6.61
C SER A 126 10.27 6.70 5.55
N PHE A 127 9.78 7.14 4.38
CA PHE A 127 9.48 6.23 3.29
C PHE A 127 10.75 5.56 2.77
N GLN A 128 11.80 6.35 2.54
CA GLN A 128 13.06 5.84 2.03
C GLN A 128 13.66 4.81 2.99
N HIS A 129 13.63 5.10 4.28
CA HIS A 129 14.17 4.21 5.29
C HIS A 129 13.44 2.85 5.28
N VAL A 130 12.11 2.88 5.24
CA VAL A 130 11.31 1.67 5.24
C VAL A 130 11.56 0.85 3.98
N VAL A 131 11.54 1.49 2.81
CA VAL A 131 11.72 0.79 1.54
C VAL A 131 13.14 0.23 1.43
N ALA A 132 14.15 0.97 1.91
CA ALA A 132 15.52 0.47 1.91
C ALA A 132 15.65 -0.79 2.77
N ASN A 133 14.97 -0.82 3.91
CA ASN A 133 14.99 -1.99 4.79
C ASN A 133 14.30 -3.20 4.15
N LEU A 134 13.38 -2.96 3.22
CA LEU A 134 12.72 -4.05 2.50
C LEU A 134 13.59 -4.60 1.36
N GLY A 135 14.70 -3.93 1.05
CA GLY A 135 15.67 -4.44 0.09
C GLY A 135 15.31 -4.27 -1.38
N PHE A 136 14.30 -3.47 -1.69
CA PHE A 136 13.93 -3.26 -3.09
C PHE A 136 13.66 -1.80 -3.45
N TYR A 137 14.30 -0.89 -2.72
CA TYR A 137 14.18 0.54 -3.01
C TYR A 137 14.51 0.86 -4.47
N TRP A 138 15.54 0.21 -5.00
CA TRP A 138 15.96 0.44 -6.38
C TRP A 138 14.86 0.10 -7.39
N MET A 139 13.95 -0.78 -7.04
CA MET A 139 12.85 -1.17 -7.94
C MET A 139 11.79 -0.08 -8.08
N LEU A 140 11.74 0.83 -7.12
CA LEU A 140 10.74 1.89 -7.10
C LEU A 140 11.27 3.22 -7.65
N VAL A 141 12.58 3.34 -7.79
CA VAL A 141 13.17 4.57 -8.32
C VAL A 141 12.82 4.73 -9.80
N ASN A 142 12.43 5.93 -10.17
CA ASN A 142 12.07 6.23 -11.55
C ASN A 142 13.34 6.46 -12.37
N HIS A 143 13.57 5.58 -13.32
CA HIS A 143 14.76 5.63 -14.19
C HIS A 143 14.41 6.21 -15.56
N THR A 144 13.98 7.45 -15.60
CA THR A 144 13.68 8.09 -16.86
C THR A 144 14.93 8.65 -17.53
#